data_f0b85ae1726eda2e92510a84ab384864
#
_entry.id   f0b85ae1726eda2e92510a84ab384864
#
_cell.length_a   1.000
_cell.length_b   1.000
_cell.length_c   1.000
_cell.angle_alpha   90.00
_cell.angle_beta   90.00
_cell.angle_gamma   90.00
#
_symmetry.space_group_name_H-M   'P 1'
#
loop_
_entity.id
_entity.type
_entity.pdbx_description
1 polymer ?
#
loop_
_entity_poly.entity_id
_entity_poly.type
_entity_poly.pdbx_seq_one_letter_code
_entity_poly.pdbx_strand_id
1 'polypeptide(L)'
;RVRPTVIKDSKDLFSVSLNGPYIVYKLNGSVEDTSSMVLTKSDFFDYFKKQRLMFELLKRQLVLDSFLFVGYSFKDDLVLNALREIKEIFPEQGKQHYRFSVEAPSNGDTCQEQFRQYERRYFEDKYNIKTIQLQSYHEIDLYLGEIYKRFCNHNVFICGSFREISGEARFHIEQLVDHLIRRLFEHGFNVYSGNGRGLGEIVVARSNKYQ
;
A
#
# COMPACT_ATOMS: atom_id res chain seq x y z
N ARG A 1 1.94 1.09 -20.72
CA ARG A 1 1.01 1.46 -19.62
C ARG A 1 0.18 0.23 -19.27
N VAL A 2 0.33 -0.28 -18.05
CA VAL A 2 -0.53 -1.35 -17.54
C VAL A 2 -1.88 -0.75 -17.20
N ARG A 3 -2.97 -1.32 -17.74
CA ARG A 3 -4.33 -0.87 -17.40
C ARG A 3 -4.75 -1.54 -16.10
N PRO A 4 -5.31 -0.80 -15.14
CA PRO A 4 -5.84 -1.40 -13.92
C PRO A 4 -7.09 -2.24 -14.22
N THR A 5 -7.28 -3.30 -13.48
CA THR A 5 -8.55 -4.02 -13.43
C THR A 5 -9.52 -3.23 -12.56
N VAL A 6 -10.68 -2.84 -13.09
CA VAL A 6 -11.69 -2.06 -12.37
C VAL A 6 -12.86 -2.95 -11.98
N ILE A 7 -13.19 -2.95 -10.69
CA ILE A 7 -14.31 -3.70 -10.11
C ILE A 7 -15.30 -2.69 -9.55
N LYS A 8 -16.53 -2.71 -10.02
CA LYS A 8 -17.60 -1.76 -9.68
C LYS A 8 -18.77 -2.46 -8.96
N ASP A 9 -18.93 -3.75 -9.18
CA ASP A 9 -20.04 -4.57 -8.70
C ASP A 9 -19.53 -5.95 -8.30
N SER A 10 -20.25 -6.62 -7.42
CA SER A 10 -19.97 -8.02 -7.03
C SER A 10 -19.92 -8.99 -8.21
N LYS A 11 -20.63 -8.70 -9.30
CA LYS A 11 -20.62 -9.51 -10.54
C LYS A 11 -19.25 -9.45 -11.23
N ASP A 12 -18.57 -8.33 -11.17
CA ASP A 12 -17.24 -8.17 -11.79
C ASP A 12 -16.21 -9.13 -11.18
N LEU A 13 -16.40 -9.52 -9.90
CA LEU A 13 -15.51 -10.45 -9.21
C LEU A 13 -15.44 -11.83 -9.87
N PHE A 14 -16.48 -12.22 -10.59
CA PHE A 14 -16.53 -13.52 -11.31
C PHE A 14 -15.91 -13.47 -12.70
N SER A 15 -15.76 -12.27 -13.26
CA SER A 15 -15.32 -12.07 -14.66
C SER A 15 -13.88 -11.58 -14.79
N VAL A 16 -13.24 -11.16 -13.70
CA VAL A 16 -11.89 -10.57 -13.74
C VAL A 16 -10.88 -11.42 -12.97
N SER A 17 -9.65 -11.44 -13.47
CA SER A 17 -8.54 -12.02 -12.72
C SER A 17 -8.11 -11.06 -11.61
N LEU A 18 -8.23 -11.51 -10.36
CA LEU A 18 -7.78 -10.77 -9.18
C LEU A 18 -6.25 -10.81 -8.97
N ASN A 19 -5.52 -11.44 -9.89
CA ASN A 19 -4.06 -11.57 -9.83
C ASN A 19 -3.32 -10.43 -10.57
N GLY A 20 -4.05 -9.42 -11.04
CA GLY A 20 -3.44 -8.26 -11.68
C GLY A 20 -2.66 -7.39 -10.69
N PRO A 21 -1.58 -6.70 -11.16
CA PRO A 21 -0.75 -5.87 -10.30
C PRO A 21 -1.49 -4.61 -9.80
N TYR A 22 -2.55 -4.19 -10.48
CA TYR A 22 -3.33 -3.00 -10.14
C TYR A 22 -4.82 -3.29 -10.23
N ILE A 23 -5.51 -3.21 -9.10
CA ILE A 23 -6.95 -3.39 -9.00
C ILE A 23 -7.55 -2.12 -8.41
N VAL A 24 -8.61 -1.62 -9.03
CA VAL A 24 -9.37 -0.45 -8.57
C VAL A 24 -10.77 -0.90 -8.18
N TYR A 25 -11.11 -0.81 -6.92
CA TYR A 25 -12.45 -1.09 -6.40
C TYR A 25 -13.24 0.21 -6.30
N LYS A 26 -14.30 0.35 -7.10
CA LYS A 26 -15.25 1.47 -7.02
C LYS A 26 -16.39 1.09 -6.07
N LEU A 27 -16.16 1.26 -4.76
CA LEU A 27 -17.11 0.81 -3.73
C LEU A 27 -18.49 1.45 -3.85
N ASN A 28 -18.57 2.71 -4.27
CA ASN A 28 -19.83 3.45 -4.45
C ASN A 28 -20.35 3.37 -5.90
N GLY A 29 -19.89 2.41 -6.69
CA GLY A 29 -20.30 2.21 -8.07
C GLY A 29 -19.66 3.18 -9.06
N SER A 30 -20.24 3.31 -10.23
CA SER A 30 -19.71 4.12 -11.34
C SER A 30 -20.82 4.79 -12.13
N VAL A 31 -20.54 6.02 -12.61
CA VAL A 31 -21.47 6.77 -13.47
C VAL A 31 -21.75 6.08 -14.81
N GLU A 32 -20.86 5.21 -15.27
CA GLU A 32 -21.08 4.40 -16.47
C GLU A 32 -22.11 3.29 -16.25
N ASP A 33 -22.37 2.94 -14.99
CA ASP A 33 -23.40 2.00 -14.57
C ASP A 33 -24.16 2.57 -13.38
N THR A 34 -25.20 3.32 -13.66
CA THR A 34 -26.01 4.01 -12.65
C THR A 34 -26.71 3.05 -11.67
N SER A 35 -26.92 1.80 -12.06
CA SER A 35 -27.51 0.79 -11.19
C SER A 35 -26.55 0.34 -10.07
N SER A 36 -25.26 0.53 -10.25
CA SER A 36 -24.22 0.26 -9.25
C SER A 36 -24.00 1.41 -8.25
N MET A 37 -24.56 2.58 -8.51
CA MET A 37 -24.30 3.78 -7.71
C MET A 37 -24.97 3.71 -6.35
N VAL A 38 -24.24 4.17 -5.32
CA VAL A 38 -24.72 4.32 -3.95
C VAL A 38 -24.71 5.83 -3.64
N LEU A 39 -25.90 6.45 -3.68
CA LEU A 39 -26.04 7.91 -3.53
C LEU A 39 -26.88 8.31 -2.32
N THR A 40 -27.87 7.50 -1.97
CA THR A 40 -28.81 7.79 -0.89
C THR A 40 -28.57 6.90 0.32
N LYS A 41 -29.12 7.29 1.47
CA LYS A 41 -29.12 6.44 2.67
C LYS A 41 -29.79 5.08 2.41
N SER A 42 -30.83 5.06 1.59
CA SER A 42 -31.51 3.82 1.21
C SER A 42 -30.60 2.91 0.41
N ASP A 43 -29.86 3.47 -0.58
CA ASP A 43 -28.89 2.71 -1.36
C ASP A 43 -27.80 2.12 -0.46
N PHE A 44 -27.40 2.89 0.55
CA PHE A 44 -26.40 2.46 1.52
C PHE A 44 -26.88 1.28 2.38
N PHE A 45 -28.12 1.32 2.84
CA PHE A 45 -28.72 0.17 3.55
C PHE A 45 -28.87 -1.06 2.66
N ASP A 46 -29.20 -0.87 1.38
CA ASP A 46 -29.29 -1.94 0.40
C ASP A 46 -27.92 -2.45 -0.05
N TYR A 47 -26.86 -1.65 0.11
CA TYR A 47 -25.50 -2.00 -0.28
C TYR A 47 -25.05 -3.30 0.37
N PHE A 48 -25.26 -3.45 1.68
CA PHE A 48 -24.88 -4.67 2.40
C PHE A 48 -25.60 -5.92 1.91
N LYS A 49 -26.77 -5.77 1.30
CA LYS A 49 -27.51 -6.89 0.67
C LYS A 49 -27.04 -7.14 -0.75
N LYS A 50 -26.95 -6.10 -1.56
CA LYS A 50 -26.65 -6.18 -3.00
C LYS A 50 -25.16 -6.40 -3.28
N GLN A 51 -24.30 -5.77 -2.50
CA GLN A 51 -22.84 -5.74 -2.67
C GLN A 51 -22.09 -6.48 -1.55
N ARG A 52 -22.72 -7.50 -0.99
CA ARG A 52 -22.16 -8.24 0.16
C ARG A 52 -20.76 -8.78 -0.13
N LEU A 53 -20.50 -9.30 -1.31
CA LEU A 53 -19.19 -9.83 -1.67
C LEU A 53 -18.12 -8.75 -1.73
N MET A 54 -18.46 -7.52 -2.18
CA MET A 54 -17.54 -6.37 -2.15
C MET A 54 -17.22 -5.97 -0.72
N PHE A 55 -18.19 -6.01 0.18
CA PHE A 55 -17.99 -5.71 1.59
C PHE A 55 -17.10 -6.75 2.29
N GLU A 56 -17.33 -8.05 2.04
CA GLU A 56 -16.47 -9.12 2.56
C GLU A 56 -15.04 -9.02 2.00
N LEU A 57 -14.89 -8.64 0.73
CA LEU A 57 -13.59 -8.40 0.13
C LEU A 57 -12.88 -7.21 0.78
N LEU A 58 -13.58 -6.10 1.03
CA LEU A 58 -13.03 -4.96 1.76
C LEU A 58 -12.53 -5.37 3.15
N LYS A 59 -13.32 -6.12 3.91
CA LYS A 59 -12.90 -6.63 5.23
C LYS A 59 -11.65 -7.50 5.12
N ARG A 60 -11.62 -8.42 4.15
CA ARG A 60 -10.43 -9.25 3.91
C ARG A 60 -9.18 -8.40 3.63
N GLN A 61 -9.30 -7.38 2.79
CA GLN A 61 -8.17 -6.51 2.48
C GLN A 61 -7.73 -5.70 3.72
N LEU A 62 -8.68 -5.17 4.51
CA LEU A 62 -8.37 -4.46 5.75
C LEU A 62 -7.65 -5.34 6.80
N VAL A 63 -7.89 -6.65 6.79
CA VAL A 63 -7.17 -7.59 7.65
C VAL A 63 -5.76 -7.89 7.13
N LEU A 64 -5.60 -8.05 5.82
CA LEU A 64 -4.35 -8.52 5.21
C LEU A 64 -3.36 -7.38 4.90
N ASP A 65 -3.87 -6.20 4.54
CA ASP A 65 -3.09 -5.10 4.00
C ASP A 65 -3.17 -3.84 4.87
N SER A 66 -2.13 -3.01 4.82
CA SER A 66 -2.16 -1.66 5.38
C SER A 66 -2.79 -0.68 4.39
N PHE A 67 -3.79 0.06 4.84
CA PHE A 67 -4.46 1.08 4.03
C PHE A 67 -3.89 2.46 4.30
N LEU A 68 -3.78 3.26 3.25
CA LEU A 68 -3.57 4.70 3.34
C LEU A 68 -4.83 5.41 2.85
N PHE A 69 -5.53 6.08 3.76
CA PHE A 69 -6.72 6.86 3.45
C PHE A 69 -6.33 8.27 3.01
N VAL A 70 -6.67 8.62 1.78
CA VAL A 70 -6.38 9.93 1.17
C VAL A 70 -7.70 10.61 0.79
N GLY A 71 -7.96 11.79 1.37
CA GLY A 71 -9.20 12.55 1.11
C GLY A 71 -10.48 11.88 1.61
N TYR A 72 -10.39 10.89 2.49
CA TYR A 72 -11.53 10.17 3.03
C TYR A 72 -11.93 10.75 4.40
N SER A 73 -13.18 11.18 4.50
CA SER A 73 -13.68 11.92 5.67
C SER A 73 -14.16 11.03 6.83
N PHE A 74 -14.31 9.74 6.60
CA PHE A 74 -14.92 8.78 7.55
C PHE A 74 -16.36 9.14 8.01
N LYS A 75 -17.06 9.92 7.18
CA LYS A 75 -18.48 10.28 7.44
C LYS A 75 -19.45 9.23 6.94
N ASP A 76 -19.04 8.37 6.00
CA ASP A 76 -19.80 7.20 5.60
C ASP A 76 -19.45 6.01 6.51
N ASP A 77 -20.43 5.12 6.67
CA ASP A 77 -20.30 4.00 7.60
C ASP A 77 -19.66 2.76 6.98
N LEU A 78 -19.36 2.75 5.68
CA LEU A 78 -18.91 1.51 4.99
C LEU A 78 -17.60 0.98 5.57
N VAL A 79 -16.56 1.82 5.55
CA VAL A 79 -15.23 1.45 6.06
C VAL A 79 -15.25 1.31 7.58
N LEU A 80 -15.97 2.20 8.28
CA LEU A 80 -16.05 2.14 9.74
C LEU A 80 -16.78 0.88 10.23
N ASN A 81 -17.84 0.44 9.53
CA ASN A 81 -18.50 -0.82 9.86
C ASN A 81 -17.60 -2.02 9.62
N ALA A 82 -16.87 -2.04 8.50
CA ALA A 82 -15.90 -3.10 8.24
C ALA A 82 -14.83 -3.19 9.34
N LEU A 83 -14.28 -2.04 9.76
CA LEU A 83 -13.29 -1.98 10.84
C LEU A 83 -13.87 -2.37 12.20
N ARG A 84 -15.12 -1.99 12.51
CA ARG A 84 -15.81 -2.40 13.74
C ARG A 84 -15.98 -3.93 13.78
N GLU A 85 -16.52 -4.53 12.73
CA GLU A 85 -16.69 -5.98 12.66
C GLU A 85 -15.35 -6.72 12.79
N ILE A 86 -14.27 -6.23 12.16
CA ILE A 86 -12.94 -6.80 12.31
C ILE A 86 -12.47 -6.70 13.77
N LYS A 87 -12.66 -5.54 14.40
CA LYS A 87 -12.22 -5.30 15.79
C LYS A 87 -13.00 -6.14 16.81
N GLU A 88 -14.28 -6.42 16.55
CA GLU A 88 -15.10 -7.31 17.38
C GLU A 88 -14.58 -8.76 17.35
N ILE A 89 -14.08 -9.22 16.19
CA ILE A 89 -13.55 -10.58 16.02
C ILE A 89 -12.11 -10.67 16.53
N PHE A 90 -11.29 -9.62 16.29
CA PHE A 90 -9.86 -9.56 16.61
C PHE A 90 -9.52 -8.29 17.43
N PRO A 91 -9.87 -8.23 18.73
CA PRO A 91 -9.71 -7.01 19.55
C PRO A 91 -8.28 -6.49 19.64
N GLU A 92 -7.31 -7.40 19.76
CA GLU A 92 -5.89 -7.08 19.99
C GLU A 92 -5.04 -7.16 18.73
N GLN A 93 -5.61 -7.62 17.60
CA GLN A 93 -4.86 -7.89 16.37
C GLN A 93 -5.43 -7.04 15.23
N GLY A 94 -4.55 -6.59 14.33
CA GLY A 94 -4.94 -5.86 13.14
C GLY A 94 -3.75 -5.19 12.47
N LYS A 95 -3.86 -4.94 11.17
CA LYS A 95 -2.89 -4.13 10.44
C LYS A 95 -2.99 -2.69 10.89
N GLN A 96 -1.85 -2.03 10.97
CA GLN A 96 -1.80 -0.58 11.12
C GLN A 96 -2.23 0.05 9.79
N HIS A 97 -3.24 0.92 9.85
CA HIS A 97 -3.67 1.75 8.73
C HIS A 97 -3.20 3.18 8.95
N TYR A 98 -3.26 4.00 7.91
CA TYR A 98 -2.82 5.38 7.93
C TYR A 98 -3.85 6.29 7.27
N ARG A 99 -3.97 7.53 7.75
CA ARG A 99 -4.74 8.58 7.07
C ARG A 99 -3.94 9.87 6.98
N PHE A 100 -4.11 10.61 5.91
CA PHE A 100 -3.66 11.98 5.85
C PHE A 100 -4.73 12.91 6.44
N SER A 101 -4.29 13.87 7.25
CA SER A 101 -5.11 14.98 7.77
C SER A 101 -4.39 16.27 7.48
N VAL A 102 -4.99 17.11 6.62
CA VAL A 102 -4.48 18.47 6.37
C VAL A 102 -5.08 19.39 7.42
N GLU A 103 -4.23 19.95 8.26
CA GLU A 103 -4.65 20.79 9.36
C GLU A 103 -4.27 22.26 9.08
N ALA A 104 -5.27 23.11 9.00
CA ALA A 104 -5.03 24.55 8.99
C ALA A 104 -4.30 24.96 10.29
N PRO A 105 -3.36 25.93 10.23
CA PRO A 105 -2.72 26.45 11.42
C PRO A 105 -3.76 26.83 12.47
N SER A 106 -3.62 26.31 13.68
CA SER A 106 -4.48 26.73 14.78
C SER A 106 -4.08 28.16 15.14
N ASN A 107 -4.95 29.12 14.88
CA ASN A 107 -4.74 30.53 15.25
C ASN A 107 -4.76 30.75 16.79
N GLY A 108 -4.19 29.81 17.57
CA GLY A 108 -4.19 29.83 19.01
C GLY A 108 -5.49 29.29 19.66
N ASP A 109 -6.41 28.71 18.89
CA ASP A 109 -7.63 28.09 19.41
C ASP A 109 -7.30 26.73 20.05
N THR A 110 -7.16 26.76 21.37
CA THR A 110 -6.85 25.59 22.20
C THR A 110 -7.92 24.50 22.09
N CYS A 111 -9.18 24.89 21.89
CA CYS A 111 -10.30 23.94 21.78
C CYS A 111 -10.22 23.12 20.49
N GLN A 112 -9.90 23.78 19.37
CA GLN A 112 -9.69 23.08 18.08
C GLN A 112 -8.53 22.09 18.16
N GLU A 113 -7.43 22.48 18.81
CA GLU A 113 -6.27 21.59 18.96
C GLU A 113 -6.60 20.38 19.86
N GLN A 114 -7.31 20.58 20.96
CA GLN A 114 -7.77 19.49 21.81
C GLN A 114 -8.71 18.53 21.07
N PHE A 115 -9.62 19.07 20.24
CA PHE A 115 -10.53 18.25 19.43
C PHE A 115 -9.74 17.40 18.40
N ARG A 116 -8.76 17.99 17.72
CA ARG A 116 -7.90 17.28 16.78
C ARG A 116 -7.09 16.16 17.46
N GLN A 117 -6.54 16.43 18.65
CA GLN A 117 -5.83 15.42 19.43
C GLN A 117 -6.75 14.29 19.87
N TYR A 118 -7.97 14.61 20.31
CA TYR A 118 -8.98 13.61 20.63
C TYR A 118 -9.33 12.76 19.40
N GLU A 119 -9.57 13.38 18.25
CA GLU A 119 -9.90 12.69 17.00
C GLU A 119 -8.77 11.75 16.57
N ARG A 120 -7.51 12.19 16.64
CA ARG A 120 -6.34 11.34 16.34
C ARG A 120 -6.30 10.11 17.23
N ARG A 121 -6.40 10.28 18.54
CA ARG A 121 -6.44 9.17 19.50
C ARG A 121 -7.62 8.24 19.26
N TYR A 122 -8.79 8.80 18.99
CA TYR A 122 -9.99 8.01 18.69
C TYR A 122 -9.79 7.07 17.50
N PHE A 123 -9.19 7.56 16.40
CA PHE A 123 -8.90 6.71 15.23
C PHE A 123 -7.81 5.69 15.51
N GLU A 124 -6.79 6.06 16.24
CA GLU A 124 -5.68 5.15 16.58
C GLU A 124 -6.15 4.05 17.54
N ASP A 125 -6.77 4.41 18.65
CA ASP A 125 -7.18 3.45 19.68
C ASP A 125 -8.32 2.53 19.21
N LYS A 126 -9.30 3.11 18.50
CA LYS A 126 -10.50 2.37 18.11
C LYS A 126 -10.35 1.59 16.83
N TYR A 127 -9.60 2.09 15.87
CA TYR A 127 -9.53 1.52 14.51
C TYR A 127 -8.12 1.18 14.04
N ASN A 128 -7.11 1.39 14.88
CA ASN A 128 -5.70 1.22 14.51
C ASN A 128 -5.30 2.06 13.27
N ILE A 129 -5.86 3.28 13.16
CA ILE A 129 -5.58 4.22 12.07
C ILE A 129 -4.71 5.36 12.57
N LYS A 130 -3.44 5.34 12.21
CA LYS A 130 -2.50 6.41 12.55
C LYS A 130 -2.68 7.63 11.64
N THR A 131 -2.80 8.80 12.24
CA THR A 131 -2.94 10.07 11.50
C THR A 131 -1.57 10.65 11.17
N ILE A 132 -1.32 10.90 9.89
CA ILE A 132 -0.16 11.66 9.39
C ILE A 132 -0.65 13.09 9.17
N GLN A 133 -0.16 14.01 10.01
CA GLN A 133 -0.50 15.42 9.90
C GLN A 133 0.26 16.08 8.77
N LEU A 134 -0.47 16.84 7.96
CA LEU A 134 0.06 17.64 6.87
C LEU A 134 -0.30 19.10 7.09
N GLN A 135 0.57 20.00 6.69
CA GLN A 135 0.32 21.45 6.77
C GLN A 135 -0.41 21.98 5.54
N SER A 136 -0.31 21.27 4.41
CA SER A 136 -0.96 21.65 3.16
C SER A 136 -1.32 20.44 2.29
N TYR A 137 -2.27 20.63 1.40
CA TYR A 137 -2.64 19.61 0.40
C TYR A 137 -1.48 19.27 -0.56
N HIS A 138 -0.56 20.19 -0.78
CA HIS A 138 0.62 19.95 -1.63
C HIS A 138 1.55 18.86 -1.06
N GLU A 139 1.58 18.70 0.24
CA GLU A 139 2.38 17.65 0.87
C GLU A 139 1.87 16.24 0.54
N ILE A 140 0.58 16.08 0.21
CA ILE A 140 0.01 14.79 -0.24
C ILE A 140 0.77 14.29 -1.46
N ASP A 141 0.99 15.16 -2.46
CA ASP A 141 1.70 14.80 -3.69
C ASP A 141 3.15 14.40 -3.40
N LEU A 142 3.81 15.11 -2.47
CA LEU A 142 5.18 14.79 -2.06
C LEU A 142 5.25 13.42 -1.38
N TYR A 143 4.36 13.14 -0.43
CA TYR A 143 4.30 11.85 0.27
C TYR A 143 3.96 10.70 -0.68
N LEU A 144 2.95 10.86 -1.55
CA LEU A 144 2.60 9.86 -2.54
C LEU A 144 3.73 9.64 -3.55
N GLY A 145 4.43 10.70 -3.96
CA GLY A 145 5.61 10.60 -4.81
C GLY A 145 6.75 9.82 -4.16
N GLU A 146 6.99 10.02 -2.87
CA GLU A 146 8.01 9.29 -2.12
C GLU A 146 7.62 7.81 -1.92
N ILE A 147 6.35 7.54 -1.58
CA ILE A 147 5.81 6.17 -1.50
C ILE A 147 6.00 5.47 -2.85
N TYR A 148 5.58 6.12 -3.95
CA TYR A 148 5.73 5.57 -5.30
C TYR A 148 7.19 5.24 -5.62
N LYS A 149 8.13 6.12 -5.33
CA LYS A 149 9.56 5.89 -5.54
C LYS A 149 10.04 4.67 -4.77
N ARG A 150 9.66 4.54 -3.50
CA ARG A 150 10.04 3.40 -2.65
C ARG A 150 9.44 2.09 -3.14
N PHE A 151 8.20 2.09 -3.61
CA PHE A 151 7.55 0.89 -4.16
C PHE A 151 8.03 0.52 -5.56
N CYS A 152 8.35 1.51 -6.41
CA CYS A 152 8.75 1.27 -7.80
C CYS A 152 10.26 1.12 -7.98
N ASN A 153 11.07 1.60 -7.05
CA ASN A 153 12.54 1.52 -7.10
C ASN A 153 13.11 0.24 -6.46
N HIS A 154 12.36 -0.87 -6.50
CA HIS A 154 12.87 -2.17 -6.07
C HIS A 154 13.78 -2.85 -7.11
N ASN A 155 14.20 -2.12 -8.14
CA ASN A 155 15.08 -2.62 -9.17
C ASN A 155 16.49 -2.04 -8.99
N VAL A 156 17.46 -2.89 -8.71
CA VAL A 156 18.87 -2.52 -8.61
C VAL A 156 19.64 -3.17 -9.75
N PHE A 157 20.32 -2.36 -10.53
CA PHE A 157 21.20 -2.85 -11.58
C PHE A 157 22.64 -2.81 -11.11
N ILE A 158 23.26 -3.97 -10.98
CA ILE A 158 24.66 -4.10 -10.58
C ILE A 158 25.48 -4.37 -11.82
N CYS A 159 26.34 -3.45 -12.18
CA CYS A 159 27.24 -3.58 -13.33
C CYS A 159 28.68 -3.27 -12.96
N GLY A 160 29.57 -3.89 -13.68
CA GLY A 160 31.01 -3.66 -13.54
C GLY A 160 31.78 -4.71 -14.31
N SER A 161 33.04 -4.42 -14.61
CA SER A 161 33.94 -5.37 -15.24
C SER A 161 35.33 -5.27 -14.63
N PHE A 162 35.99 -6.40 -14.54
CA PHE A 162 37.41 -6.46 -14.27
C PHE A 162 38.05 -7.52 -15.20
N ARG A 163 39.27 -7.31 -15.61
CA ARG A 163 39.98 -8.26 -16.52
C ARG A 163 40.76 -9.28 -15.73
N GLU A 164 41.72 -8.83 -14.96
CA GLU A 164 42.56 -9.70 -14.13
C GLU A 164 42.67 -9.10 -12.75
N ILE A 165 42.36 -9.89 -11.74
CA ILE A 165 42.48 -9.53 -10.32
C ILE A 165 43.12 -10.70 -9.59
N SER A 166 43.80 -10.42 -8.47
CA SER A 166 44.35 -11.49 -7.61
C SER A 166 43.24 -12.37 -7.06
N GLY A 167 43.53 -13.61 -6.73
CA GLY A 167 42.57 -14.50 -6.12
C GLY A 167 41.99 -13.99 -4.83
N GLU A 168 42.78 -13.27 -4.05
CA GLU A 168 42.35 -12.61 -2.80
C GLU A 168 41.36 -11.48 -3.06
N ALA A 169 41.68 -10.59 -4.02
CA ALA A 169 40.76 -9.52 -4.40
C ALA A 169 39.43 -10.07 -4.97
N ARG A 170 39.48 -11.13 -5.77
CA ARG A 170 38.30 -11.81 -6.28
C ARG A 170 37.44 -12.36 -5.13
N PHE A 171 38.05 -13.01 -4.16
CA PHE A 171 37.34 -13.54 -2.98
C PHE A 171 36.63 -12.42 -2.22
N HIS A 172 37.28 -11.29 -1.97
CA HIS A 172 36.65 -10.16 -1.29
C HIS A 172 35.46 -9.58 -2.07
N ILE A 173 35.59 -9.45 -3.40
CA ILE A 173 34.49 -9.02 -4.26
C ILE A 173 33.31 -9.99 -4.19
N GLU A 174 33.57 -11.30 -4.23
CA GLU A 174 32.53 -12.32 -4.12
C GLU A 174 31.80 -12.25 -2.79
N GLN A 175 32.49 -12.06 -1.69
CA GLN A 175 31.91 -11.87 -0.35
C GLN A 175 31.05 -10.60 -0.27
N LEU A 176 31.56 -9.49 -0.81
CA LEU A 176 30.82 -8.22 -0.83
C LEU A 176 29.53 -8.35 -1.66
N VAL A 177 29.63 -8.94 -2.85
CA VAL A 177 28.47 -9.15 -3.73
C VAL A 177 27.44 -10.09 -3.09
N ASP A 178 27.88 -11.18 -2.48
CA ASP A 178 27.01 -12.12 -1.77
C ASP A 178 26.24 -11.40 -0.64
N HIS A 179 26.94 -10.62 0.18
CA HIS A 179 26.31 -9.84 1.24
C HIS A 179 25.32 -8.80 0.71
N LEU A 180 25.71 -8.06 -0.33
CA LEU A 180 24.85 -7.05 -0.96
C LEU A 180 23.57 -7.66 -1.54
N ILE A 181 23.70 -8.74 -2.33
CA ILE A 181 22.57 -9.42 -2.96
C ILE A 181 21.60 -9.95 -1.90
N ARG A 182 22.13 -10.63 -0.87
CA ARG A 182 21.31 -11.11 0.24
C ARG A 182 20.51 -9.98 0.87
N ARG A 183 21.15 -8.86 1.19
CA ARG A 183 20.48 -7.68 1.77
C ARG A 183 19.44 -7.08 0.84
N LEU A 184 19.70 -7.02 -0.45
CA LEU A 184 18.74 -6.53 -1.44
C LEU A 184 17.49 -7.43 -1.50
N PHE A 185 17.66 -8.76 -1.54
CA PHE A 185 16.53 -9.69 -1.52
C PHE A 185 15.76 -9.69 -0.21
N GLU A 186 16.44 -9.61 0.95
CA GLU A 186 15.79 -9.45 2.27
C GLU A 186 14.89 -8.21 2.32
N HIS A 187 15.20 -7.17 1.55
CA HIS A 187 14.41 -5.93 1.47
C HIS A 187 13.48 -5.87 0.23
N GLY A 188 13.30 -6.99 -0.46
CA GLY A 188 12.36 -7.10 -1.59
C GLY A 188 12.82 -6.42 -2.87
N PHE A 189 14.12 -6.20 -3.06
CA PHE A 189 14.65 -5.64 -4.29
C PHE A 189 14.86 -6.71 -5.37
N ASN A 190 14.55 -6.37 -6.62
CA ASN A 190 14.95 -7.14 -7.79
C ASN A 190 16.39 -6.76 -8.18
N VAL A 191 17.24 -7.75 -8.39
CA VAL A 191 18.62 -7.51 -8.81
C VAL A 191 18.76 -7.87 -10.28
N TYR A 192 19.27 -6.92 -11.05
CA TYR A 192 19.59 -7.08 -12.47
C TYR A 192 21.07 -6.94 -12.68
N SER A 193 21.64 -7.71 -13.60
CA SER A 193 23.02 -7.58 -14.00
C SER A 193 23.17 -7.82 -15.50
N GLY A 194 24.06 -7.07 -16.12
CA GLY A 194 24.55 -7.41 -17.46
C GLY A 194 25.37 -8.71 -17.40
N ASN A 195 25.21 -9.58 -18.38
CA ASN A 195 25.95 -10.85 -18.47
C ASN A 195 27.42 -10.62 -18.91
N GLY A 196 28.03 -9.57 -18.37
CA GLY A 196 29.41 -9.21 -18.64
C GLY A 196 30.41 -10.03 -17.82
N ARG A 197 31.57 -10.33 -18.41
CA ARG A 197 32.67 -11.03 -17.73
C ARG A 197 33.08 -10.31 -16.45
N GLY A 198 33.34 -11.06 -15.40
CA GLY A 198 33.76 -10.55 -14.09
C GLY A 198 32.60 -10.33 -13.13
N LEU A 199 32.26 -9.08 -12.80
CA LEU A 199 31.24 -8.80 -11.79
C LEU A 199 29.87 -9.35 -12.15
N GLY A 200 29.46 -9.27 -13.41
CA GLY A 200 28.16 -9.79 -13.88
C GLY A 200 27.98 -11.29 -13.62
N GLU A 201 29.01 -12.07 -13.90
CA GLU A 201 29.00 -13.53 -13.64
C GLU A 201 28.86 -13.83 -12.14
N ILE A 202 29.57 -13.07 -11.29
CA ILE A 202 29.49 -13.21 -9.82
C ILE A 202 28.07 -12.88 -9.33
N VAL A 203 27.49 -11.77 -9.81
CA VAL A 203 26.13 -11.35 -9.44
C VAL A 203 25.11 -12.43 -9.81
N VAL A 204 25.16 -12.96 -11.03
CA VAL A 204 24.24 -14.04 -11.47
C VAL A 204 24.42 -15.30 -10.63
N ALA A 205 25.66 -15.74 -10.42
CA ALA A 205 25.95 -16.94 -9.64
C ALA A 205 25.47 -16.82 -8.19
N ARG A 206 25.60 -15.63 -7.58
CA ARG A 206 25.17 -15.39 -6.19
C ARG A 206 23.67 -15.18 -6.09
N SER A 207 23.02 -14.53 -7.07
CA SER A 207 21.57 -14.36 -7.09
C SER A 207 20.81 -15.69 -7.09
N ASN A 208 21.29 -16.66 -7.87
CA ASN A 208 20.71 -18.02 -7.94
C ASN A 208 20.71 -18.79 -6.60
N LYS A 209 21.48 -18.31 -5.63
CA LYS A 209 21.54 -18.90 -4.27
C LYS A 209 20.35 -18.50 -3.40
N TYR A 210 19.70 -17.38 -3.71
CA TYR A 210 18.70 -16.74 -2.87
C TYR A 210 17.32 -16.67 -3.53
N GLN A 211 17.17 -17.23 -4.75
CA GLN A 211 15.87 -17.45 -5.41
C GLN A 211 15.25 -18.78 -4.96
#